data_5ec6fc31d097e3bbb9169f7aa2ab17be
#
_entry.id   5ec6fc31d097e3bbb9169f7aa2ab17be
#
_cell.length_a   1.000
_cell.length_b   1.000
_cell.length_c   1.000
_cell.angle_alpha   90.00
_cell.angle_beta   90.00
_cell.angle_gamma   90.00
#
_symmetry.space_group_name_H-M   'P 1'
#
loop_
_entity.id
_entity.type
_entity.pdbx_description
1 polymer ?
#
loop_
_entity_poly.entity_id
_entity_poly.type
_entity_poly.pdbx_seq_one_letter_code
_entity_poly.pdbx_strand_id
1 'polypeptide(L)'
;MNADYHDFKFKELTENIIKIFYKVYNKLGYGFLEKNYENAMMIEFKKAGLPAFSQFPINVRYENEIVGEYFTDILVDNKVIVELKASKCLAEEHEAQIL
;
A
#
# COMPACT_ATOMS: atom_id res chain seq x y z
N MET A 1 -15.93 17.73 6.92
CA MET A 1 -15.42 17.26 7.03
C MET A 1 -14.87 16.69 6.61
N ASN A 2 -14.78 16.20 6.05
CA ASN A 2 -13.96 16.29 5.97
C ASN A 2 -12.85 15.48 5.84
N ALA A 3 -11.59 16.02 5.80
CA ALA A 3 -10.40 15.19 5.74
C ALA A 3 -10.44 14.08 6.79
N ASP A 4 -11.00 14.44 7.92
CA ASP A 4 -11.12 13.47 9.02
C ASP A 4 -11.92 12.24 8.61
N TYR A 5 -12.98 12.46 7.84
CA TYR A 5 -13.79 11.34 7.40
C TYR A 5 -12.98 10.39 6.52
N HIS A 6 -12.20 10.95 5.61
CA HIS A 6 -11.35 10.13 4.75
C HIS A 6 -10.30 9.40 5.55
N ASP A 7 -9.73 10.07 6.55
CA ASP A 7 -8.67 9.46 7.36
C ASP A 7 -9.16 8.20 8.07
N PHE A 8 -10.44 8.14 8.39
CA PHE A 8 -10.99 7.00 9.11
C PHE A 8 -11.66 5.96 8.22
N LYS A 9 -11.79 6.25 6.93
CA LYS A 9 -12.57 5.37 6.05
C LYS A 9 -12.02 3.96 5.98
N PHE A 10 -10.70 3.83 5.89
CA PHE A 10 -10.06 2.52 5.83
C PHE A 10 -9.07 2.35 6.97
N LYS A 11 -9.43 2.90 8.13
CA LYS A 11 -8.50 2.93 9.25
C LYS A 11 -8.11 1.53 9.71
N GLU A 12 -9.08 0.64 9.84
CA GLU A 12 -8.80 -0.71 10.30
C GLU A 12 -7.91 -1.44 9.32
N LEU A 13 -8.19 -1.33 8.04
CA LEU A 13 -7.36 -1.96 7.02
C LEU A 13 -5.95 -1.40 7.05
N THR A 14 -5.81 -0.08 7.14
CA THR A 14 -4.51 0.56 7.19
C THR A 14 -3.71 0.10 8.40
N GLU A 15 -4.38 -0.01 9.55
CA GLU A 15 -3.70 -0.48 10.76
C GLU A 15 -3.23 -1.91 10.59
N ASN A 16 -4.02 -2.75 9.96
CA ASN A 16 -3.61 -4.14 9.71
C ASN A 16 -2.42 -4.20 8.77
N ILE A 17 -2.40 -3.35 7.75
CA ILE A 17 -1.27 -3.28 6.83
C ILE A 17 0.01 -2.90 7.57
N ILE A 18 -0.07 -1.90 8.43
CA ILE A 18 1.09 -1.46 9.20
C ILE A 18 1.56 -2.57 10.13
N LYS A 19 0.64 -3.28 10.78
CA LYS A 19 1.01 -4.41 11.63
C LYS A 19 1.74 -5.48 10.83
N ILE A 20 1.27 -5.76 9.63
CA ILE A 20 1.91 -6.75 8.78
C ILE A 20 3.31 -6.29 8.39
N PHE A 21 3.48 -5.01 8.09
CA PHE A 21 4.80 -4.49 7.79
C PHE A 21 5.75 -4.70 8.97
N TYR A 22 5.33 -4.36 10.18
CA TYR A 22 6.21 -4.53 11.33
C TYR A 22 6.49 -6.00 11.62
N LYS A 23 5.52 -6.86 11.40
CA LYS A 23 5.77 -8.29 11.54
C LYS A 23 6.86 -8.75 10.59
N VAL A 24 6.77 -8.34 9.33
CA VAL A 24 7.77 -8.68 8.32
C VAL A 24 9.13 -8.07 8.70
N TYR A 25 9.12 -6.79 9.05
CA TYR A 25 10.36 -6.09 9.36
C TYR A 25 11.04 -6.72 10.56
N ASN A 26 10.27 -7.08 11.58
CA ASN A 26 10.85 -7.69 12.78
C ASN A 26 11.43 -9.07 12.50
N LYS A 27 10.85 -9.81 11.56
CA LYS A 27 11.36 -11.12 11.22
C LYS A 27 12.55 -11.08 10.29
N LEU A 28 12.49 -10.23 9.27
CA LEU A 28 13.59 -10.13 8.32
C LEU A 28 14.77 -9.36 8.86
N GLY A 29 14.50 -8.34 9.69
CA GLY A 29 15.52 -7.41 10.09
C GLY A 29 15.68 -6.34 9.01
N TYR A 30 16.63 -5.43 9.23
CA TYR A 30 16.87 -4.37 8.27
C TYR A 30 18.03 -4.73 7.36
N GLY A 31 18.24 -3.92 6.32
CA GLY A 31 19.39 -4.09 5.45
C GLY A 31 19.10 -4.83 4.16
N PHE A 32 17.86 -5.27 3.97
CA PHE A 32 17.48 -5.91 2.73
C PHE A 32 16.93 -4.87 1.76
N LEU A 33 16.85 -5.26 0.49
CA LEU A 33 16.24 -4.42 -0.53
C LEU A 33 14.74 -4.33 -0.29
N GLU A 34 14.16 -3.22 -0.72
CA GLU A 34 12.72 -3.00 -0.54
C GLU A 34 11.89 -4.12 -1.14
N LYS A 35 12.36 -4.71 -2.23
CA LYS A 35 11.66 -5.80 -2.88
C LYS A 35 11.50 -7.01 -1.97
N ASN A 36 12.46 -7.25 -1.09
CA ASN A 36 12.37 -8.37 -0.16
C ASN A 36 11.23 -8.17 0.83
N TYR A 37 11.05 -6.94 1.31
CA TYR A 37 9.95 -6.63 2.22
C TYR A 37 8.61 -6.71 1.49
N GLU A 38 8.58 -6.23 0.24
CA GLU A 38 7.36 -6.31 -0.55
C GLU A 38 6.93 -7.77 -0.73
N ASN A 39 7.86 -8.63 -1.11
CA ASN A 39 7.54 -10.04 -1.33
C ASN A 39 7.07 -10.71 -0.04
N ALA A 40 7.72 -10.39 1.09
CA ALA A 40 7.32 -10.98 2.37
C ALA A 40 5.95 -10.49 2.79
N MET A 41 5.64 -9.22 2.54
CA MET A 41 4.33 -8.69 2.85
C MET A 41 3.26 -9.37 2.01
N MET A 42 3.54 -9.65 0.74
CA MET A 42 2.59 -10.36 -0.11
C MET A 42 2.24 -11.73 0.47
N ILE A 43 3.24 -12.41 1.04
CA ILE A 43 2.99 -13.70 1.69
C ILE A 43 2.05 -13.51 2.89
N GLU A 44 2.30 -12.49 3.68
CA GLU A 44 1.46 -12.25 4.86
C GLU A 44 0.04 -11.83 4.48
N PHE A 45 -0.11 -11.03 3.43
CA PHE A 45 -1.44 -10.67 2.97
C PHE A 45 -2.21 -11.91 2.54
N LYS A 46 -1.55 -12.81 1.83
CA LYS A 46 -2.19 -14.04 1.41
C LYS A 46 -2.65 -14.87 2.60
N LYS A 47 -1.80 -14.98 3.61
CA LYS A 47 -2.15 -15.73 4.81
C LYS A 47 -3.31 -15.09 5.56
N ALA A 48 -3.42 -13.77 5.49
CA ALA A 48 -4.50 -13.06 6.16
C ALA A 48 -5.79 -13.02 5.35
N GLY A 49 -5.76 -13.56 4.14
CA GLY A 49 -6.95 -13.54 3.28
C GLY A 49 -7.24 -12.17 2.68
N LEU A 50 -6.25 -11.30 2.62
CA LEU A 50 -6.41 -9.96 2.06
C LEU A 50 -5.92 -9.96 0.61
N PRO A 51 -6.81 -9.63 -0.35
CA PRO A 51 -6.36 -9.54 -1.74
C PRO A 51 -5.32 -8.44 -1.88
N ALA A 52 -4.22 -8.74 -2.54
CA ALA A 52 -3.15 -7.75 -2.72
C ALA A 52 -2.49 -7.99 -4.05
N PHE A 53 -2.07 -6.90 -4.71
CA PHE A 53 -1.41 -6.95 -6.00
C PHE A 53 -0.12 -6.15 -5.91
N SER A 54 1.00 -6.77 -6.28
CA SER A 54 2.28 -6.06 -6.26
C SER A 54 2.50 -5.37 -7.61
N GLN A 55 3.17 -4.24 -7.57
CA GLN A 55 3.51 -3.47 -8.76
C GLN A 55 2.27 -3.15 -9.58
N PHE A 56 1.28 -2.56 -8.92
CA PHE A 56 0.00 -2.25 -9.54
C PHE A 56 0.08 -0.91 -10.26
N PRO A 57 -0.35 -0.83 -11.54
CA PRO A 57 -0.27 0.43 -12.29
C PRO A 57 -1.32 1.44 -11.83
N ILE A 58 -0.88 2.67 -11.65
CA ILE A 58 -1.75 3.77 -11.24
C ILE A 58 -1.65 4.86 -12.29
N ASN A 59 -2.79 5.30 -12.80
CA ASN A 59 -2.85 6.42 -13.74
C ASN A 59 -3.12 7.71 -12.97
N VAL A 60 -2.32 8.72 -13.27
CA VAL A 60 -2.54 10.05 -12.70
C VAL A 60 -3.31 10.88 -13.73
N ARG A 61 -4.43 11.44 -13.32
CA ARG A 61 -5.27 12.20 -14.24
C ARG A 61 -5.31 13.66 -13.84
N TYR A 62 -5.40 14.50 -14.85
CA TYR A 62 -5.58 15.93 -14.67
C TYR A 62 -6.64 16.37 -15.67
N GLU A 63 -7.74 16.88 -15.16
CA GLU A 63 -8.88 17.32 -15.98
C GLU A 63 -9.29 16.24 -16.99
N ASN A 64 -9.43 15.01 -16.46
CA ASN A 64 -9.89 13.84 -17.23
C ASN A 64 -8.89 13.31 -18.24
N GLU A 65 -7.67 13.83 -18.25
CA GLU A 65 -6.64 13.31 -19.14
C GLU A 65 -5.53 12.67 -18.32
N ILE A 66 -4.97 11.61 -18.86
CA ILE A 66 -3.88 10.91 -18.17
C ILE A 66 -2.61 11.70 -18.39
N VAL A 67 -2.01 12.18 -17.32
CA VAL A 67 -0.78 12.95 -17.39
C VAL A 67 0.42 12.18 -16.86
N GLY A 68 0.20 10.99 -16.31
CA GLY A 68 1.30 10.17 -15.82
C GLY A 68 0.84 8.80 -15.44
N GLU A 69 1.81 7.91 -15.30
CA GLU A 69 1.53 6.55 -14.88
C GLU A 69 2.69 6.09 -14.00
N TYR A 70 2.38 5.36 -12.93
CA TYR A 70 3.42 4.79 -12.10
C TYR A 70 2.92 3.48 -11.51
N PHE A 71 3.84 2.71 -10.93
CA PHE A 71 3.49 1.45 -10.27
C PHE A 71 3.64 1.61 -8.78
N THR A 72 2.56 1.30 -8.05
CA THR A 72 2.66 1.27 -6.59
C THR A 72 3.25 -0.07 -6.18
N ASP A 73 3.91 -0.12 -5.04
CA ASP A 73 4.50 -1.38 -4.59
C ASP A 73 3.44 -2.43 -4.36
N ILE A 74 2.39 -2.11 -3.61
CA ILE A 74 1.30 -3.05 -3.36
C ILE A 74 -0.02 -2.28 -3.30
N LEU A 75 -1.06 -2.85 -3.90
CA LEU A 75 -2.43 -2.37 -3.72
C LEU A 75 -3.17 -3.44 -2.91
N VAL A 76 -3.70 -3.06 -1.75
CA VAL A 76 -4.35 -3.99 -0.83
C VAL A 76 -5.85 -3.81 -0.85
N ASP A 77 -6.55 -4.91 -1.11
CA ASP A 77 -8.02 -4.98 -1.08
C ASP A 77 -8.66 -3.91 -1.94
N ASN A 78 -7.96 -3.51 -2.99
CA ASN A 78 -8.44 -2.50 -3.93
C ASN A 78 -8.73 -1.15 -3.27
N LYS A 79 -8.19 -0.93 -2.07
CA LYS A 79 -8.54 0.25 -1.27
C LYS A 79 -7.35 1.06 -0.81
N VAL A 80 -6.22 0.43 -0.55
CA VAL A 80 -5.08 1.11 0.06
C VAL A 80 -3.82 0.83 -0.73
N ILE A 81 -3.14 1.90 -1.10
CA ILE A 81 -1.85 1.84 -1.79
C ILE A 81 -0.74 1.79 -0.74
N VAL A 82 0.18 0.85 -0.92
CA VAL A 82 1.32 0.69 -0.01
C VAL A 82 2.59 1.03 -0.76
N GLU A 83 3.39 1.93 -0.18
CA GLU A 83 4.71 2.29 -0.70
C GLU A 83 5.74 1.96 0.34
N LEU A 84 6.79 1.27 -0.08
CA LEU A 84 7.86 0.87 0.83
C LEU A 84 9.09 1.74 0.55
N LYS A 85 9.62 2.34 1.60
CA LYS A 85 10.79 3.22 1.50
C LYS A 85 11.79 2.82 2.55
N ALA A 86 12.85 2.12 2.13
CA ALA A 86 13.87 1.65 3.06
C ALA A 86 13.19 0.90 4.21
N SER A 87 13.24 1.43 5.42
CA SER A 87 12.63 0.76 6.57
C SER A 87 11.28 1.36 6.93
N LYS A 88 10.59 1.98 5.95
CA LYS A 88 9.30 2.63 6.20
C LYS A 88 8.23 2.07 5.30
N CYS A 89 7.01 2.07 5.81
CA CYS A 89 5.84 1.68 5.06
C CYS A 89 4.88 2.85 5.05
N LEU A 90 4.52 3.32 3.87
CA LEU A 90 3.52 4.37 3.70
C LEU A 90 2.27 3.72 3.13
N ALA A 91 1.15 3.92 3.79
CA ALA A 91 -0.13 3.37 3.35
C ALA A 91 -1.11 4.51 3.17
N GLU A 92 -1.65 4.66 1.97
CA GLU A 92 -2.55 5.74 1.64
C GLU A 92 -3.76 5.21 0.91
N GLU A 93 -4.88 5.89 1.08
CA GLU A 93 -6.10 5.49 0.40
C GLU A 93 -5.95 5.65 -1.10
N HIS A 94 -6.52 4.69 -1.81
CA HIS A 94 -6.38 4.61 -3.25
C HIS A 94 -7.44 5.49 -3.91
N GLU A 95 -7.14 6.77 -4.03
CA GLU A 95 -8.06 7.72 -4.62
C GLU A 95 -7.52 8.42 -5.86
N ALA A 96 -6.23 8.26 -6.12
CA ALA A 96 -5.61 9.00 -7.22
C ALA A 96 -6.26 8.71 -8.57
N GLN A 97 -6.75 7.49 -8.75
CA GLN A 97 -7.34 7.11 -10.03
C GLN A 97 -8.75 7.65 -10.21
N ILE A 98 -9.37 8.03 -9.13
CA ILE A 98 -10.76 8.48 -9.17
C ILE A 98 -10.84 9.88 -9.74
N LEU A 99 -9.80 10.64 -9.56
CA LEU A 99 -9.73 12.01 -10.05
C LEU A 99 -9.39 12.08 -11.55
#